data_b38aab66681dae8b80719506a060430e
#
_entry.id   b38aab66681dae8b80719506a060430e
#
_cell.length_a   1.000
_cell.length_b   1.000
_cell.length_c   1.000
_cell.angle_alpha   90.00
_cell.angle_beta   90.00
_cell.angle_gamma   90.00
#
_symmetry.space_group_name_H-M   'P 1'
#
loop_
_entity.id
_entity.type
_entity.pdbx_description
1 polymer ?
#
loop_
_entity_poly.entity_id
_entity_poly.type
_entity_poly.pdbx_seq_one_letter_code
_entity_poly.pdbx_strand_id
1 'polypeptide(L)'
;MQFDVESFFDAESCTYSYLVIDPVTRHCAIIDPVLDYDAAAARISYSSVERLIEHVRANALTLEWILETHVHADHLSAARYLKRQLGGQIGIGDRIPQVQKAFATLFDADDDWCPDGSQFDRLFADNETFHVGALAVSVLHTPGHTPACVTYLIEDAAFVGDTLFMPDCGTARCDFPGGDAHQLYHSIGRLFQLPGSTRLFMCHDYKAPGRDAYCYQSTVDEERAHNIHIGKGIAEADFVALRSTRDKTLNQPRLLLPSVQINMRAGETPAARVNGISYLKIPLNMF
;
A
#
# COMPACT_ATOMS: atom_id res chain seq x y z
N MET A 1 22.46 -8.50 5.17
CA MET A 1 23.30 -7.31 4.84
C MET A 1 22.75 -6.09 5.56
N GLN A 2 23.55 -5.06 5.80
CA GLN A 2 23.03 -3.81 6.35
C GLN A 2 22.41 -3.02 5.19
N PHE A 3 21.17 -2.56 5.34
CA PHE A 3 20.47 -1.69 4.40
C PHE A 3 19.79 -0.57 5.17
N ASP A 4 19.48 0.51 4.49
CA ASP A 4 18.87 1.69 5.09
C ASP A 4 17.40 1.79 4.71
N VAL A 5 16.56 2.19 5.67
CA VAL A 5 15.14 2.49 5.45
C VAL A 5 14.87 3.90 5.94
N GLU A 6 14.36 4.74 5.05
CA GLU A 6 13.90 6.08 5.39
C GLU A 6 12.39 6.19 5.20
N SER A 7 11.72 6.84 6.13
CA SER A 7 10.27 7.01 6.11
C SER A 7 9.88 8.45 5.78
N PHE A 8 8.87 8.59 4.92
CA PHE A 8 8.30 9.88 4.51
C PHE A 8 6.82 9.88 4.87
N PHE A 9 6.46 10.71 5.83
CA PHE A 9 5.10 10.76 6.33
C PHE A 9 4.27 11.83 5.62
N ASP A 10 3.09 11.42 5.14
CA ASP A 10 2.03 12.29 4.67
C ASP A 10 0.94 12.45 5.74
N ALA A 11 0.76 13.67 6.24
CA ALA A 11 -0.17 13.94 7.33
C ALA A 11 -1.65 13.97 6.88
N GLU A 12 -1.92 14.19 5.59
CA GLU A 12 -3.28 14.28 5.05
C GLU A 12 -3.96 12.91 4.96
N SER A 13 -3.19 11.89 4.58
CA SER A 13 -3.64 10.49 4.49
C SER A 13 -3.18 9.63 5.66
N CYS A 14 -2.33 10.17 6.56
CA CYS A 14 -1.67 9.43 7.64
C CYS A 14 -0.82 8.25 7.11
N THR A 15 -0.21 8.40 5.94
CA THR A 15 0.53 7.36 5.22
C THR A 15 2.03 7.54 5.37
N TYR A 16 2.75 6.43 5.50
CA TYR A 16 4.19 6.36 5.37
C TYR A 16 4.58 5.76 4.03
N SER A 17 5.31 6.53 3.20
CA SER A 17 6.09 6.00 2.08
C SER A 17 7.49 5.64 2.57
N TYR A 18 8.08 4.59 2.03
CA TYR A 18 9.41 4.14 2.45
C TYR A 18 10.39 4.19 1.29
N LEU A 19 11.60 4.66 1.56
CA LEU A 19 12.76 4.54 0.68
C LEU A 19 13.70 3.48 1.27
N VAL A 20 13.87 2.38 0.54
CA VAL A 20 14.78 1.29 0.89
C VAL A 20 16.04 1.42 0.05
N ILE A 21 17.20 1.45 0.67
CA ILE A 21 18.48 1.74 0.02
C ILE A 21 19.45 0.58 0.23
N ASP A 22 20.02 0.07 -0.86
CA ASP A 22 21.24 -0.73 -0.83
C ASP A 22 22.46 0.23 -0.79
N PRO A 23 23.14 0.33 0.37
CA PRO A 23 24.25 1.28 0.50
C PRO A 23 25.48 0.88 -0.33
N VAL A 24 25.57 -0.38 -0.76
CA VAL A 24 26.70 -0.90 -1.53
C VAL A 24 26.58 -0.53 -3.02
N THR A 25 25.41 -0.80 -3.59
CA THR A 25 25.15 -0.55 -5.02
C THR A 25 24.58 0.82 -5.31
N ARG A 26 24.08 1.52 -4.29
CA ARG A 26 23.35 2.79 -4.40
C ARG A 26 22.04 2.68 -5.16
N HIS A 27 21.51 1.46 -5.32
CA HIS A 27 20.16 1.21 -5.83
C HIS A 27 19.15 1.37 -4.70
N CYS A 28 17.94 1.77 -5.05
CA CYS A 28 16.87 1.93 -4.08
C CYS A 28 15.50 1.51 -4.64
N ALA A 29 14.57 1.28 -3.73
CA ALA A 29 13.15 1.11 -4.01
C ALA A 29 12.33 2.11 -3.19
N ILE A 30 11.24 2.61 -3.76
CA ILE A 30 10.24 3.40 -3.04
C ILE A 30 8.98 2.55 -2.91
N ILE A 31 8.42 2.46 -1.69
CA ILE A 31 7.23 1.66 -1.36
C ILE A 31 6.09 2.60 -1.00
N ASP A 32 4.91 2.40 -1.59
CA ASP A 32 3.66 3.12 -1.36
C ASP A 32 3.81 4.65 -1.42
N PRO A 33 4.25 5.22 -2.57
CA PRO A 33 4.48 6.65 -2.69
C PRO A 33 3.19 7.45 -2.80
N VAL A 34 3.03 8.46 -1.95
CA VAL A 34 1.85 9.33 -1.91
C VAL A 34 1.93 10.45 -2.94
N LEU A 35 0.81 10.70 -3.64
CA LEU A 35 0.58 11.85 -4.51
C LEU A 35 -0.46 12.77 -3.87
N ASP A 36 -0.12 14.04 -3.74
CA ASP A 36 -1.00 15.04 -3.12
C ASP A 36 -2.26 15.29 -3.97
N TYR A 37 -3.43 15.36 -3.33
CA TYR A 37 -4.69 15.58 -3.99
C TYR A 37 -5.65 16.44 -3.17
N ASP A 38 -6.05 17.59 -3.73
CA ASP A 38 -7.12 18.43 -3.20
C ASP A 38 -8.47 17.93 -3.73
N ALA A 39 -9.24 17.26 -2.88
CA ALA A 39 -10.53 16.69 -3.26
C ALA A 39 -11.58 17.74 -3.62
N ALA A 40 -11.53 18.95 -3.03
CA ALA A 40 -12.49 20.01 -3.29
C ALA A 40 -12.28 20.65 -4.67
N ALA A 41 -11.01 20.74 -5.10
CA ALA A 41 -10.64 21.34 -6.38
C ALA A 41 -10.38 20.28 -7.48
N ALA A 42 -10.42 19.00 -7.16
CA ALA A 42 -9.97 17.90 -8.00
C ALA A 42 -8.56 18.16 -8.58
N ARG A 43 -7.64 18.65 -7.73
CA ARG A 43 -6.31 19.10 -8.14
C ARG A 43 -5.22 18.20 -7.60
N ILE A 44 -4.39 17.69 -8.50
CA ILE A 44 -3.15 16.97 -8.18
C ILE A 44 -2.04 18.02 -7.93
N SER A 45 -1.21 17.76 -6.92
CA SER A 45 0.05 18.48 -6.68
C SER A 45 1.15 17.49 -6.30
N TYR A 46 2.39 17.96 -6.20
CA TYR A 46 3.57 17.07 -6.19
C TYR A 46 4.50 17.32 -5.00
N SER A 47 4.08 18.12 -4.02
CA SER A 47 4.97 18.55 -2.91
C SER A 47 5.53 17.38 -2.10
N SER A 48 4.70 16.37 -1.83
CA SER A 48 5.11 15.18 -1.06
C SER A 48 6.09 14.31 -1.84
N VAL A 49 5.79 14.03 -3.10
CA VAL A 49 6.65 13.18 -3.94
C VAL A 49 7.94 13.90 -4.37
N GLU A 50 7.94 15.23 -4.52
CA GLU A 50 9.17 16.00 -4.83
C GLU A 50 10.20 15.87 -3.71
N ARG A 51 9.80 15.79 -2.46
CA ARG A 51 10.75 15.53 -1.35
C ARG A 51 11.48 14.18 -1.51
N LEU A 52 10.76 13.13 -1.96
CA LEU A 52 11.36 11.83 -2.29
C LEU A 52 12.34 11.95 -3.45
N ILE A 53 11.95 12.65 -4.52
CA ILE A 53 12.77 12.86 -5.71
C ILE A 53 14.06 13.62 -5.37
N GLU A 54 13.93 14.71 -4.61
CA GLU A 54 15.07 15.51 -4.16
C GLU A 54 16.03 14.66 -3.31
N HIS A 55 15.48 13.83 -2.40
CA HIS A 55 16.27 12.94 -1.56
C HIS A 55 17.06 11.91 -2.40
N VAL A 56 16.40 11.24 -3.35
CA VAL A 56 17.04 10.27 -4.26
C VAL A 56 18.16 10.95 -5.06
N ARG A 57 17.91 12.13 -5.61
CA ARG A 57 18.91 12.89 -6.39
C ARG A 57 20.07 13.39 -5.54
N ALA A 58 19.79 13.98 -4.38
CA ALA A 58 20.82 14.54 -3.47
C ALA A 58 21.78 13.46 -2.96
N ASN A 59 21.27 12.24 -2.81
CA ASN A 59 22.06 11.09 -2.37
C ASN A 59 22.64 10.27 -3.54
N ALA A 60 22.51 10.72 -4.79
CA ALA A 60 22.96 10.01 -5.99
C ALA A 60 22.53 8.53 -6.01
N LEU A 61 21.24 8.27 -5.68
CA LEU A 61 20.66 6.94 -5.71
C LEU A 61 20.08 6.64 -7.09
N THR A 62 20.04 5.36 -7.44
CA THR A 62 19.39 4.85 -8.66
C THR A 62 18.07 4.18 -8.26
N LEU A 63 16.94 4.78 -8.64
CA LEU A 63 15.62 4.17 -8.39
C LEU A 63 15.42 2.98 -9.33
N GLU A 64 15.34 1.78 -8.75
CA GLU A 64 15.15 0.54 -9.49
C GLU A 64 13.69 0.11 -9.49
N TRP A 65 13.04 0.25 -8.32
CA TRP A 65 11.67 -0.15 -8.12
C TRP A 65 10.81 0.91 -7.46
N ILE A 66 9.55 0.97 -7.89
CA ILE A 66 8.46 1.67 -7.25
C ILE A 66 7.43 0.57 -6.94
N LEU A 67 7.23 0.28 -5.66
CA LEU A 67 6.47 -0.88 -5.20
C LEU A 67 5.17 -0.41 -4.55
N GLU A 68 4.06 -1.01 -4.97
CA GLU A 68 2.77 -0.84 -4.32
C GLU A 68 2.45 -2.11 -3.52
N THR A 69 2.10 -1.97 -2.25
CA THR A 69 1.64 -3.10 -1.45
C THR A 69 0.23 -3.52 -1.85
N HIS A 70 -0.59 -2.57 -2.30
CA HIS A 70 -1.96 -2.78 -2.77
C HIS A 70 -2.49 -1.55 -3.54
N VAL A 71 -3.73 -1.60 -4.01
CA VAL A 71 -4.45 -0.42 -4.53
C VAL A 71 -5.01 0.36 -3.35
N HIS A 72 -4.36 1.46 -2.99
CA HIS A 72 -4.76 2.32 -1.88
C HIS A 72 -6.09 3.03 -2.16
N ALA A 73 -6.93 3.13 -1.13
CA ALA A 73 -8.24 3.79 -1.21
C ALA A 73 -8.26 5.19 -0.54
N ASP A 74 -7.22 5.54 0.19
CA ASP A 74 -7.13 6.73 1.05
C ASP A 74 -6.20 7.81 0.52
N HIS A 75 -5.30 7.49 -0.42
CA HIS A 75 -4.43 8.42 -1.12
C HIS A 75 -4.19 8.02 -2.57
N LEU A 76 -3.80 8.98 -3.41
CA LEU A 76 -3.36 8.71 -4.77
C LEU A 76 -1.90 8.23 -4.76
N SER A 77 -1.56 7.31 -5.68
CA SER A 77 -0.18 6.85 -5.86
C SER A 77 0.62 7.80 -6.76
N ALA A 78 1.84 8.11 -6.33
CA ALA A 78 2.81 8.87 -7.11
C ALA A 78 3.66 7.99 -8.05
N ALA A 79 3.38 6.69 -8.17
CA ALA A 79 4.26 5.75 -8.87
C ALA A 79 4.54 6.17 -10.32
N ARG A 80 3.52 6.56 -11.07
CA ARG A 80 3.70 7.01 -12.46
C ARG A 80 4.52 8.30 -12.57
N TYR A 81 4.36 9.21 -11.63
CA TYR A 81 5.15 10.45 -11.62
C TYR A 81 6.62 10.16 -11.29
N LEU A 82 6.89 9.35 -10.26
CA LEU A 82 8.25 8.91 -9.92
C LEU A 82 8.95 8.24 -11.10
N LYS A 83 8.26 7.32 -11.78
CA LYS A 83 8.81 6.65 -12.97
C LYS A 83 9.19 7.63 -14.07
N ARG A 84 8.40 8.68 -14.30
CA ARG A 84 8.72 9.74 -15.28
C ARG A 84 9.93 10.58 -14.87
N GLN A 85 10.14 10.81 -13.58
CA GLN A 85 11.18 11.68 -13.05
C GLN A 85 12.53 10.99 -12.82
N LEU A 86 12.51 9.74 -12.39
CA LEU A 86 13.67 8.99 -11.93
C LEU A 86 13.90 7.66 -12.68
N GLY A 87 12.95 7.22 -13.49
CA GLY A 87 12.97 5.87 -14.07
C GLY A 87 12.44 4.84 -13.08
N GLY A 88 12.96 3.62 -13.16
CA GLY A 88 12.53 2.48 -12.36
C GLY A 88 11.31 1.75 -12.92
N GLN A 89 10.98 0.62 -12.30
CA GLN A 89 9.84 -0.24 -12.67
C GLN A 89 8.76 -0.17 -11.57
N ILE A 90 7.49 -0.13 -12.00
CA ILE A 90 6.35 -0.16 -11.05
C ILE A 90 5.92 -1.61 -10.88
N GLY A 91 5.95 -2.09 -9.62
CA GLY A 91 5.56 -3.45 -9.27
C GLY A 91 4.44 -3.53 -8.25
N ILE A 92 3.59 -4.56 -8.37
CA ILE A 92 2.49 -4.87 -7.44
C ILE A 92 2.25 -6.39 -7.43
N GLY A 93 1.44 -6.91 -6.50
CA GLY A 93 1.03 -8.31 -6.46
C GLY A 93 0.26 -8.77 -7.72
N ASP A 94 0.48 -10.00 -8.17
CA ASP A 94 -0.08 -10.57 -9.41
C ASP A 94 -1.62 -10.74 -9.38
N ARG A 95 -2.25 -10.57 -8.21
CA ARG A 95 -3.71 -10.62 -8.07
C ARG A 95 -4.39 -9.27 -8.33
N ILE A 96 -3.66 -8.24 -8.72
CA ILE A 96 -4.21 -6.93 -9.06
C ILE A 96 -5.35 -6.99 -10.09
N PRO A 97 -5.38 -7.89 -11.09
CA PRO A 97 -6.52 -8.00 -12.01
C PRO A 97 -7.85 -8.30 -11.32
N GLN A 98 -7.85 -8.91 -10.12
CA GLN A 98 -9.09 -9.15 -9.37
C GLN A 98 -9.66 -7.84 -8.84
N VAL A 99 -8.81 -6.97 -8.29
CA VAL A 99 -9.18 -5.62 -7.83
C VAL A 99 -9.65 -4.77 -9.01
N GLN A 100 -8.88 -4.76 -10.10
CA GLN A 100 -9.20 -4.02 -11.31
C GLN A 100 -10.57 -4.40 -11.89
N LYS A 101 -10.90 -5.70 -11.97
CA LYS A 101 -12.19 -6.19 -12.45
C LYS A 101 -13.35 -5.74 -11.58
N ALA A 102 -13.19 -5.84 -10.24
CA ALA A 102 -14.23 -5.40 -9.31
C ALA A 102 -14.54 -3.91 -9.45
N PHE A 103 -13.52 -3.07 -9.50
CA PHE A 103 -13.68 -1.63 -9.59
C PHE A 103 -13.95 -1.12 -11.02
N ALA A 104 -13.50 -1.85 -12.07
CA ALA A 104 -13.84 -1.51 -13.45
C ALA A 104 -15.35 -1.49 -13.67
N THR A 105 -16.05 -2.49 -13.16
CA THR A 105 -17.52 -2.56 -13.24
C THR A 105 -18.16 -1.42 -12.45
N LEU A 106 -17.68 -1.14 -11.25
CA LEU A 106 -18.23 -0.12 -10.37
C LEU A 106 -18.07 1.32 -10.94
N PHE A 107 -16.89 1.59 -11.50
CA PHE A 107 -16.59 2.91 -12.07
C PHE A 107 -16.88 3.01 -13.57
N ASP A 108 -17.56 2.02 -14.17
CA ASP A 108 -17.85 2.01 -15.61
C ASP A 108 -16.59 2.38 -16.41
N ALA A 109 -15.52 1.60 -16.22
CA ALA A 109 -14.22 1.86 -16.83
C ALA A 109 -14.34 1.90 -18.36
N ASP A 110 -13.47 2.70 -18.99
CA ASP A 110 -13.52 2.90 -20.44
C ASP A 110 -13.25 1.58 -21.18
N ASP A 111 -13.89 1.36 -22.33
CA ASP A 111 -13.83 0.11 -23.11
C ASP A 111 -12.42 -0.26 -23.59
N ASP A 112 -11.52 0.72 -23.72
CA ASP A 112 -10.13 0.55 -24.11
C ASP A 112 -9.18 0.24 -22.94
N TRP A 113 -9.70 0.23 -21.71
CA TRP A 113 -8.90 -0.09 -20.51
C TRP A 113 -9.05 -1.57 -20.11
N CYS A 114 -7.92 -2.30 -20.05
CA CYS A 114 -7.90 -3.73 -19.73
C CYS A 114 -7.60 -3.97 -18.24
N PRO A 115 -8.48 -4.66 -17.50
CA PRO A 115 -8.23 -5.04 -16.09
C PRO A 115 -7.39 -6.32 -16.01
N ASP A 116 -6.15 -6.28 -16.52
CA ASP A 116 -5.23 -7.41 -16.65
C ASP A 116 -3.86 -7.20 -15.97
N GLY A 117 -3.70 -6.03 -15.31
CA GLY A 117 -2.44 -5.66 -14.64
C GLY A 117 -1.39 -5.03 -15.56
N SER A 118 -1.64 -4.91 -16.86
CA SER A 118 -0.68 -4.37 -17.86
C SER A 118 -0.25 -2.91 -17.60
N GLN A 119 -0.92 -2.21 -16.69
CA GLN A 119 -0.57 -0.87 -16.26
C GLN A 119 0.69 -0.84 -15.39
N PHE A 120 1.04 -1.95 -14.78
CA PHE A 120 2.24 -2.17 -13.96
C PHE A 120 3.32 -2.85 -14.79
N ASP A 121 4.59 -2.55 -14.53
CA ASP A 121 5.71 -3.18 -15.25
C ASP A 121 5.97 -4.61 -14.80
N ARG A 122 5.66 -4.91 -13.51
CA ARG A 122 5.84 -6.23 -12.92
C ARG A 122 4.68 -6.59 -12.02
N LEU A 123 4.20 -7.80 -12.19
CA LEU A 123 3.26 -8.47 -11.29
C LEU A 123 4.00 -9.56 -10.54
N PHE A 124 4.04 -9.46 -9.21
CA PHE A 124 4.79 -10.39 -8.37
C PHE A 124 3.91 -11.53 -7.87
N ALA A 125 4.35 -12.76 -8.08
CA ALA A 125 3.71 -13.94 -7.53
C ALA A 125 4.06 -14.13 -6.05
N ASP A 126 3.24 -14.94 -5.35
CA ASP A 126 3.52 -15.31 -3.95
C ASP A 126 4.85 -16.09 -3.85
N ASN A 127 5.66 -15.75 -2.84
CA ASN A 127 7.01 -16.29 -2.62
C ASN A 127 8.02 -15.99 -3.75
N GLU A 128 7.69 -15.12 -4.68
CA GLU A 128 8.65 -14.64 -5.66
C GLU A 128 9.75 -13.83 -5.00
N THR A 129 10.97 -13.92 -5.53
CA THR A 129 12.12 -13.13 -5.09
C THR A 129 12.65 -12.30 -6.24
N PHE A 130 12.90 -11.01 -5.99
CA PHE A 130 13.58 -10.09 -6.88
C PHE A 130 14.67 -9.33 -6.11
N HIS A 131 15.33 -8.36 -6.73
CA HIS A 131 16.42 -7.63 -6.09
C HIS A 131 16.23 -6.12 -6.18
N VAL A 132 16.74 -5.42 -5.17
CA VAL A 132 17.02 -3.99 -5.16
C VAL A 132 18.53 -3.86 -4.98
N GLY A 133 19.25 -3.59 -6.06
CA GLY A 133 20.70 -3.74 -6.06
C GLY A 133 21.13 -5.16 -5.68
N ALA A 134 21.84 -5.31 -4.57
CA ALA A 134 22.24 -6.62 -4.02
C ALA A 134 21.25 -7.18 -2.97
N LEU A 135 20.26 -6.40 -2.54
CA LEU A 135 19.27 -6.83 -1.54
C LEU A 135 18.23 -7.76 -2.17
N ALA A 136 18.09 -8.96 -1.64
CA ALA A 136 17.02 -9.86 -2.03
C ALA A 136 15.71 -9.43 -1.37
N VAL A 137 14.65 -9.32 -2.15
CA VAL A 137 13.28 -8.98 -1.71
C VAL A 137 12.37 -10.17 -1.98
N SER A 138 11.75 -10.69 -0.94
CA SER A 138 10.73 -11.74 -1.06
C SER A 138 9.34 -11.13 -0.99
N VAL A 139 8.44 -11.57 -1.86
CA VAL A 139 7.05 -11.14 -1.90
C VAL A 139 6.18 -12.15 -1.19
N LEU A 140 5.44 -11.73 -0.19
CA LEU A 140 4.46 -12.55 0.50
C LEU A 140 3.06 -12.05 0.17
N HIS A 141 2.20 -12.89 -0.41
CA HIS A 141 0.77 -12.53 -0.52
C HIS A 141 0.15 -12.48 0.86
N THR A 142 -0.43 -11.34 1.19
CA THR A 142 -1.12 -11.08 2.45
C THR A 142 -2.53 -10.53 2.20
N PRO A 143 -3.39 -11.28 1.44
CA PRO A 143 -4.74 -10.85 1.13
C PRO A 143 -5.62 -10.75 2.37
N GLY A 144 -6.70 -9.97 2.25
CA GLY A 144 -7.72 -9.81 3.28
C GLY A 144 -8.27 -8.40 3.33
N HIS A 145 -7.43 -7.38 3.39
CA HIS A 145 -7.84 -6.00 3.15
C HIS A 145 -8.27 -5.82 1.68
N THR A 146 -7.43 -6.23 0.76
CA THR A 146 -7.77 -6.47 -0.65
C THR A 146 -7.28 -7.85 -1.09
N PRO A 147 -7.81 -8.44 -2.19
CA PRO A 147 -7.32 -9.73 -2.68
C PRO A 147 -5.87 -9.68 -3.21
N ALA A 148 -5.35 -8.50 -3.52
CA ALA A 148 -4.04 -8.29 -4.13
C ALA A 148 -2.96 -7.76 -3.17
N CYS A 149 -3.26 -7.64 -1.87
CA CYS A 149 -2.28 -7.18 -0.89
C CYS A 149 -1.05 -8.08 -0.85
N VAL A 150 0.12 -7.46 -0.79
CA VAL A 150 1.41 -8.12 -0.61
C VAL A 150 2.21 -7.44 0.50
N THR A 151 3.08 -8.21 1.13
CA THR A 151 4.14 -7.73 2.02
C THR A 151 5.48 -7.93 1.32
N TYR A 152 6.33 -6.90 1.31
CA TYR A 152 7.71 -7.01 0.82
C TYR A 152 8.64 -7.28 2.00
N LEU A 153 9.34 -8.41 1.98
CA LEU A 153 10.28 -8.83 3.01
C LEU A 153 11.71 -8.67 2.50
N ILE A 154 12.50 -7.88 3.22
CA ILE A 154 13.91 -7.58 2.92
C ILE A 154 14.70 -7.83 4.19
N GLU A 155 15.54 -8.88 4.21
CA GLU A 155 16.31 -9.28 5.39
C GLU A 155 15.41 -9.41 6.65
N ASP A 156 15.55 -8.51 7.61
CA ASP A 156 14.77 -8.45 8.86
C ASP A 156 13.61 -7.44 8.84
N ALA A 157 13.29 -6.85 7.69
CA ALA A 157 12.26 -5.84 7.54
C ALA A 157 11.12 -6.31 6.64
N ALA A 158 9.88 -6.17 7.09
CA ALA A 158 8.67 -6.47 6.33
C ALA A 158 7.80 -5.22 6.20
N PHE A 159 7.52 -4.80 4.97
CA PHE A 159 6.63 -3.69 4.62
C PHE A 159 5.25 -4.27 4.38
N VAL A 160 4.36 -4.12 5.36
CA VAL A 160 3.15 -4.94 5.49
C VAL A 160 1.91 -4.36 4.83
N GLY A 161 2.00 -3.15 4.25
CA GLY A 161 0.83 -2.46 3.70
C GLY A 161 -0.29 -2.37 4.74
N ASP A 162 -1.52 -2.55 4.27
CA ASP A 162 -2.72 -2.58 5.09
C ASP A 162 -3.06 -4.00 5.58
N THR A 163 -2.06 -4.75 6.03
CA THR A 163 -2.26 -6.04 6.71
C THR A 163 -2.30 -5.84 8.22
N LEU A 164 -1.36 -5.08 8.76
CA LEU A 164 -1.24 -4.72 10.17
C LEU A 164 -1.03 -3.21 10.31
N PHE A 165 -1.52 -2.66 11.40
CA PHE A 165 -1.21 -1.31 11.87
C PHE A 165 -0.45 -1.41 13.20
N MET A 166 -0.08 -0.26 13.78
CA MET A 166 0.55 -0.27 15.10
C MET A 166 -0.29 -1.08 16.10
N PRO A 167 0.34 -1.73 17.09
CA PRO A 167 -0.37 -2.63 18.02
C PRO A 167 -1.61 -2.02 18.65
N ASP A 168 -1.59 -0.72 18.94
CA ASP A 168 -2.70 0.04 19.52
C ASP A 168 -3.77 0.47 18.50
N CYS A 169 -3.52 0.28 17.20
CA CYS A 169 -4.47 0.54 16.10
C CYS A 169 -5.08 -0.75 15.54
N GLY A 170 -4.34 -1.86 15.57
CA GLY A 170 -4.83 -3.19 15.22
C GLY A 170 -4.60 -3.59 13.76
N THR A 171 -5.66 -3.78 12.98
CA THR A 171 -5.61 -4.30 11.61
C THR A 171 -6.51 -3.51 10.68
N ALA A 172 -6.26 -3.58 9.36
CA ALA A 172 -7.10 -2.94 8.36
C ALA A 172 -8.51 -3.53 8.28
N ARG A 173 -9.41 -2.78 7.64
CA ARG A 173 -10.77 -3.20 7.28
C ARG A 173 -10.75 -4.24 6.15
N CYS A 174 -11.81 -5.05 6.07
CA CYS A 174 -11.95 -6.13 5.09
C CYS A 174 -13.24 -6.04 4.26
N ASP A 175 -13.94 -4.92 4.28
CA ASP A 175 -15.26 -4.73 3.65
C ASP A 175 -15.19 -4.08 2.26
N PHE A 176 -14.00 -3.89 1.71
CA PHE A 176 -13.83 -3.52 0.32
C PHE A 176 -14.16 -4.67 -0.64
N PRO A 177 -14.50 -4.39 -1.91
CA PRO A 177 -14.76 -5.44 -2.90
C PRO A 177 -13.62 -6.46 -2.98
N GLY A 178 -13.91 -7.71 -2.62
CA GLY A 178 -12.93 -8.80 -2.56
C GLY A 178 -12.16 -8.90 -1.24
N GLY A 179 -12.43 -8.02 -0.27
CA GLY A 179 -11.88 -8.13 1.08
C GLY A 179 -12.47 -9.30 1.87
N ASP A 180 -11.71 -9.87 2.80
CA ASP A 180 -12.08 -11.07 3.55
C ASP A 180 -11.33 -11.16 4.88
N ALA A 181 -12.06 -11.11 5.99
CA ALA A 181 -11.48 -11.16 7.32
C ALA A 181 -10.82 -12.52 7.66
N HIS A 182 -11.31 -13.63 7.10
CA HIS A 182 -10.67 -14.94 7.24
C HIS A 182 -9.29 -14.93 6.58
N GLN A 183 -9.21 -14.41 5.34
CA GLN A 183 -7.93 -14.29 4.63
C GLN A 183 -6.98 -13.36 5.38
N LEU A 184 -7.47 -12.22 5.93
CA LEU A 184 -6.63 -11.33 6.71
C LEU A 184 -6.06 -12.03 7.95
N TYR A 185 -6.87 -12.81 8.66
CA TYR A 185 -6.41 -13.60 9.81
C TYR A 185 -5.25 -14.53 9.43
N HIS A 186 -5.42 -15.29 8.35
CA HIS A 186 -4.38 -16.21 7.87
C HIS A 186 -3.14 -15.48 7.35
N SER A 187 -3.31 -14.35 6.68
CA SER A 187 -2.20 -13.49 6.23
C SER A 187 -1.36 -12.98 7.39
N ILE A 188 -2.01 -12.49 8.45
CA ILE A 188 -1.31 -12.07 9.68
C ILE A 188 -0.64 -13.29 10.35
N GLY A 189 -1.33 -14.43 10.39
CA GLY A 189 -0.76 -15.69 10.89
C GLY A 189 0.52 -16.07 10.15
N ARG A 190 0.60 -15.81 8.84
CA ARG A 190 1.79 -16.00 8.03
C ARG A 190 2.93 -15.04 8.42
N LEU A 191 2.63 -13.76 8.62
CA LEU A 191 3.61 -12.79 9.12
C LEU A 191 4.13 -13.18 10.51
N PHE A 192 3.28 -13.73 11.34
CA PHE A 192 3.65 -14.22 12.67
C PHE A 192 4.52 -15.49 12.66
N GLN A 193 4.77 -16.13 11.53
CA GLN A 193 5.78 -17.18 11.39
C GLN A 193 7.21 -16.63 11.22
N LEU A 194 7.35 -15.35 10.89
CA LEU A 194 8.65 -14.69 10.82
C LEU A 194 9.31 -14.64 12.21
N PRO A 195 10.64 -14.49 12.27
CA PRO A 195 11.35 -14.31 13.55
C PRO A 195 10.72 -13.17 14.36
N GLY A 196 10.62 -13.33 15.68
CA GLY A 196 9.98 -12.36 16.56
C GLY A 196 10.57 -10.95 16.50
N SER A 197 11.88 -10.85 16.22
CA SER A 197 12.61 -9.59 16.04
C SER A 197 12.43 -8.95 14.65
N THR A 198 11.73 -9.60 13.71
CA THR A 198 11.48 -9.01 12.39
C THR A 198 10.75 -7.67 12.54
N ARG A 199 11.33 -6.62 11.98
CA ARG A 199 10.75 -5.28 11.97
C ARG A 199 9.60 -5.22 10.99
N LEU A 200 8.46 -4.72 11.43
CA LEU A 200 7.27 -4.51 10.61
C LEU A 200 7.10 -3.02 10.37
N PHE A 201 7.08 -2.62 9.11
CA PHE A 201 6.90 -1.24 8.66
C PHE A 201 5.46 -1.04 8.20
N MET A 202 4.73 -0.19 8.93
CA MET A 202 3.30 0.06 8.75
C MET A 202 3.05 1.09 7.66
N CYS A 203 2.04 0.86 6.81
CA CYS A 203 1.63 1.84 5.80
C CYS A 203 0.97 3.07 6.44
N HIS A 204 0.19 2.87 7.49
CA HIS A 204 -0.57 3.95 8.14
C HIS A 204 -0.39 3.98 9.64
N ASP A 205 -0.47 5.20 10.20
CA ASP A 205 -0.67 5.40 11.62
C ASP A 205 -1.67 6.54 11.87
N TYR A 206 -2.80 6.20 12.44
CA TYR A 206 -3.88 7.14 12.76
C TYR A 206 -3.79 7.67 14.18
N LYS A 207 -2.76 7.28 14.94
CA LYS A 207 -2.63 7.40 16.39
C LYS A 207 -3.77 6.70 17.16
N ALA A 208 -3.43 6.10 18.27
CA ALA A 208 -4.42 5.60 19.21
C ALA A 208 -4.69 6.63 20.31
N PRO A 209 -5.83 6.58 20.98
CA PRO A 209 -6.09 7.40 22.16
C PRO A 209 -4.97 7.26 23.19
N GLY A 210 -4.35 8.40 23.57
CA GLY A 210 -3.24 8.44 24.53
C GLY A 210 -1.84 8.38 23.91
N ARG A 211 -1.72 8.28 22.58
CA ARG A 211 -0.45 8.38 21.86
C ARG A 211 -0.41 9.65 20.99
N ASP A 212 0.50 10.56 21.33
CA ASP A 212 0.61 11.86 20.64
C ASP A 212 1.56 11.82 19.43
N ALA A 213 2.53 10.87 19.41
CA ALA A 213 3.47 10.73 18.32
C ALA A 213 3.00 9.71 17.27
N TYR A 214 3.27 9.99 16.01
CA TYR A 214 3.13 9.01 14.94
C TYR A 214 4.27 7.98 15.00
N CYS A 215 3.94 6.71 14.73
CA CYS A 215 4.87 5.59 14.70
C CYS A 215 4.67 4.78 13.42
N TYR A 216 5.73 4.21 12.90
CA TYR A 216 5.70 3.47 11.65
C TYR A 216 6.33 2.09 11.73
N GLN A 217 6.92 1.74 12.87
CA GLN A 217 7.63 0.48 13.03
C GLN A 217 7.21 -0.22 14.32
N SER A 218 6.98 -1.51 14.21
CA SER A 218 6.76 -2.47 15.29
C SER A 218 7.63 -3.71 15.07
N THR A 219 7.42 -4.77 15.82
CA THR A 219 8.02 -6.08 15.61
C THR A 219 6.99 -7.18 15.65
N VAL A 220 7.32 -8.34 15.08
CA VAL A 220 6.42 -9.51 15.11
C VAL A 220 6.08 -9.89 16.56
N ASP A 221 7.04 -9.87 17.48
CA ASP A 221 6.77 -10.19 18.89
C ASP A 221 5.85 -9.15 19.55
N GLU A 222 6.01 -7.87 19.23
CA GLU A 222 5.17 -6.81 19.77
C GLU A 222 3.73 -6.92 19.25
N GLU A 223 3.54 -7.19 17.97
CA GLU A 223 2.22 -7.43 17.37
C GLU A 223 1.54 -8.66 17.97
N ARG A 224 2.25 -9.77 18.11
CA ARG A 224 1.73 -10.96 18.78
C ARG A 224 1.29 -10.72 20.22
N ALA A 225 2.05 -9.90 20.95
CA ALA A 225 1.77 -9.66 22.37
C ALA A 225 0.70 -8.61 22.60
N HIS A 226 0.66 -7.55 21.78
CA HIS A 226 -0.04 -6.32 22.12
C HIS A 226 -1.05 -5.84 21.10
N ASN A 227 -1.10 -6.41 19.87
CA ASN A 227 -2.07 -5.95 18.88
C ASN A 227 -3.50 -6.15 19.37
N ILE A 228 -4.28 -5.07 19.41
CA ILE A 228 -5.62 -5.04 20.00
C ILE A 228 -6.65 -5.88 19.24
N HIS A 229 -6.40 -6.25 17.99
CA HIS A 229 -7.33 -7.04 17.18
C HIS A 229 -6.91 -8.51 17.05
N ILE A 230 -5.61 -8.81 17.00
CA ILE A 230 -5.08 -10.14 16.67
C ILE A 230 -4.04 -10.65 17.67
N GLY A 231 -3.65 -9.84 18.65
CA GLY A 231 -2.67 -10.24 19.67
C GLY A 231 -3.19 -11.30 20.61
N LYS A 232 -2.27 -11.84 21.43
CA LYS A 232 -2.55 -12.82 22.52
C LYS A 232 -3.23 -14.11 22.05
N GLY A 233 -3.09 -14.47 20.77
CA GLY A 233 -3.62 -15.73 20.24
C GLY A 233 -5.15 -15.77 20.13
N ILE A 234 -5.78 -14.64 19.80
CA ILE A 234 -7.22 -14.59 19.53
C ILE A 234 -7.62 -15.63 18.50
N ALA A 235 -8.74 -16.31 18.70
CA ALA A 235 -9.24 -17.30 17.76
C ALA A 235 -9.78 -16.65 16.48
N GLU A 236 -9.68 -17.35 15.36
CA GLU A 236 -10.14 -16.86 14.05
C GLU A 236 -11.59 -16.37 14.08
N ALA A 237 -12.50 -17.15 14.68
CA ALA A 237 -13.92 -16.79 14.77
C ALA A 237 -14.14 -15.46 15.49
N ASP A 238 -13.39 -15.21 16.56
CA ASP A 238 -13.48 -13.97 17.35
C ASP A 238 -12.91 -12.78 16.57
N PHE A 239 -11.78 -12.98 15.87
CA PHE A 239 -11.21 -11.96 14.99
C PHE A 239 -12.16 -11.57 13.85
N VAL A 240 -12.75 -12.57 13.17
CA VAL A 240 -13.71 -12.34 12.08
C VAL A 240 -14.95 -11.61 12.59
N ALA A 241 -15.48 -12.00 13.74
CA ALA A 241 -16.61 -11.32 14.37
C ALA A 241 -16.29 -9.86 14.72
N LEU A 242 -15.09 -9.61 15.29
CA LEU A 242 -14.60 -8.27 15.61
C LEU A 242 -14.50 -7.43 14.33
N ARG A 243 -13.82 -7.92 13.27
CA ARG A 243 -13.67 -7.19 12.00
C ARG A 243 -15.02 -6.89 11.35
N SER A 244 -15.88 -7.91 11.21
CA SER A 244 -17.20 -7.75 10.60
C SER A 244 -18.09 -6.75 11.34
N THR A 245 -17.97 -6.67 12.66
CA THR A 245 -18.71 -5.71 13.47
C THR A 245 -18.15 -4.30 13.33
N ARG A 246 -16.80 -4.16 13.43
CA ARG A 246 -16.12 -2.88 13.35
C ARG A 246 -16.24 -2.25 11.96
N ASP A 247 -16.06 -3.04 10.89
CA ASP A 247 -16.08 -2.53 9.52
C ASP A 247 -17.40 -1.84 9.18
N LYS A 248 -18.53 -2.40 9.63
CA LYS A 248 -19.87 -1.79 9.47
C LYS A 248 -20.02 -0.39 10.11
N THR A 249 -19.10 -0.01 11.01
CA THR A 249 -19.13 1.29 11.68
C THR A 249 -18.17 2.30 11.07
N LEU A 250 -17.35 1.89 10.11
CA LEU A 250 -16.34 2.74 9.50
C LEU A 250 -16.94 3.53 8.31
N ASN A 251 -16.64 4.81 8.27
CA ASN A 251 -16.89 5.61 7.08
C ASN A 251 -15.97 5.16 5.94
N GLN A 252 -16.37 5.46 4.70
CA GLN A 252 -15.47 5.27 3.55
C GLN A 252 -14.29 6.24 3.63
N PRO A 253 -13.10 5.83 3.15
CA PRO A 253 -11.96 6.73 3.04
C PRO A 253 -12.31 7.96 2.23
N ARG A 254 -11.84 9.11 2.68
CA ARG A 254 -12.15 10.43 2.06
C ARG A 254 -11.82 10.48 0.57
N LEU A 255 -10.77 9.80 0.15
CA LEU A 255 -10.30 9.78 -1.23
C LEU A 255 -10.60 8.47 -1.97
N LEU A 256 -11.50 7.60 -1.46
CA LEU A 256 -11.83 6.33 -2.09
C LEU A 256 -12.09 6.46 -3.59
N LEU A 257 -12.94 7.40 -3.97
CA LEU A 257 -13.37 7.55 -5.37
C LEU A 257 -12.24 7.97 -6.30
N PRO A 258 -11.42 9.00 -6.01
CA PRO A 258 -10.30 9.36 -6.87
C PRO A 258 -9.15 8.35 -6.78
N SER A 259 -8.82 7.86 -5.59
CA SER A 259 -7.63 7.02 -5.37
C SER A 259 -7.71 5.71 -6.13
N VAL A 260 -8.81 4.97 -5.98
CA VAL A 260 -8.93 3.66 -6.63
C VAL A 260 -8.84 3.78 -8.15
N GLN A 261 -9.50 4.79 -8.76
CA GLN A 261 -9.49 4.96 -10.22
C GLN A 261 -8.11 5.29 -10.78
N ILE A 262 -7.28 5.99 -10.02
CA ILE A 262 -5.91 6.35 -10.41
C ILE A 262 -4.96 5.18 -10.05
N ASN A 263 -5.08 4.63 -8.85
CA ASN A 263 -4.15 3.62 -8.36
C ASN A 263 -4.27 2.27 -9.09
N MET A 264 -5.49 1.88 -9.51
CA MET A 264 -5.66 0.70 -10.37
C MET A 264 -5.04 0.87 -11.77
N ARG A 265 -4.58 2.09 -12.11
CA ARG A 265 -3.83 2.45 -13.31
C ARG A 265 -2.35 2.76 -13.00
N ALA A 266 -1.81 2.20 -11.92
CA ALA A 266 -0.42 2.44 -11.49
C ALA A 266 -0.10 3.94 -11.29
N GLY A 267 -1.04 4.72 -10.75
CA GLY A 267 -0.88 6.16 -10.52
C GLY A 267 -1.12 7.03 -11.77
N GLU A 268 -1.62 6.46 -12.89
CA GLU A 268 -1.95 7.23 -14.09
C GLU A 268 -3.40 7.73 -14.04
N THR A 269 -3.62 8.96 -14.45
CA THR A 269 -4.97 9.49 -14.65
C THR A 269 -5.66 8.80 -15.83
N PRO A 270 -7.01 8.69 -15.83
CA PRO A 270 -7.73 8.23 -17.02
C PRO A 270 -7.36 9.07 -18.25
N ALA A 271 -7.46 8.46 -19.45
CA ALA A 271 -7.14 9.13 -20.69
C ALA A 271 -7.99 10.40 -20.88
N ALA A 272 -7.37 11.45 -21.39
CA ALA A 272 -8.07 12.70 -21.68
C ALA A 272 -9.12 12.47 -22.78
N ARG A 273 -10.29 13.05 -22.62
CA ARG A 273 -11.36 13.06 -23.63
C ARG A 273 -11.00 14.01 -24.78
N VAL A 274 -11.86 14.08 -25.79
CA VAL A 274 -11.67 14.92 -26.99
C VAL A 274 -11.48 16.41 -26.68
N ASN A 275 -11.90 16.87 -25.50
CA ASN A 275 -11.68 18.23 -25.01
C ASN A 275 -10.35 18.44 -24.27
N GLY A 276 -9.49 17.42 -24.22
CA GLY A 276 -8.20 17.45 -23.52
C GLY A 276 -8.27 17.33 -22.00
N ILE A 277 -9.44 17.00 -21.44
CA ILE A 277 -9.64 16.90 -19.99
C ILE A 277 -9.80 15.43 -19.59
N SER A 278 -9.09 14.99 -18.53
CA SER A 278 -9.30 13.70 -17.86
C SER A 278 -10.40 13.83 -16.82
N TYR A 279 -11.20 12.79 -16.68
CA TYR A 279 -12.33 12.77 -15.75
C TYR A 279 -12.27 11.54 -14.85
N LEU A 280 -12.67 11.71 -13.57
CA LEU A 280 -12.99 10.63 -12.67
C LEU A 280 -14.51 10.46 -12.60
N LYS A 281 -14.97 9.23 -12.52
CA LYS A 281 -16.39 8.88 -12.44
C LYS A 281 -16.83 8.75 -10.98
N ILE A 282 -18.03 9.22 -10.65
CA ILE A 282 -18.60 9.14 -9.31
C ILE A 282 -19.89 8.30 -9.39
N PRO A 283 -19.86 7.02 -8.98
CA PRO A 283 -21.06 6.20 -8.91
C PRO A 283 -21.94 6.64 -7.74
N LEU A 284 -23.21 6.93 -8.00
CA LEU A 284 -24.12 7.40 -6.98
C LEU A 284 -24.73 6.21 -6.20
N ASN A 285 -24.79 6.31 -4.87
CA ASN A 285 -25.43 5.35 -3.97
C ASN A 285 -24.82 3.93 -4.02
N MET A 286 -23.52 3.82 -4.31
CA MET A 286 -22.83 2.51 -4.42
C MET A 286 -21.94 2.18 -3.21
N PHE A 287 -21.72 3.14 -2.29
CA PHE A 287 -20.92 2.97 -1.07
C PHE A 287 -21.70 3.40 0.16
#